data_502bf8d6af8b608599b51c9ef50f4a2c
#
_entry.id   502bf8d6af8b608599b51c9ef50f4a2c
#
_cell.length_a   1.000
_cell.length_b   1.000
_cell.length_c   1.000
_cell.angle_alpha   90.00
_cell.angle_beta   90.00
_cell.angle_gamma   90.00
#
_symmetry.space_group_name_H-M   'P 1'
#
loop_
_entity.id
_entity.type
_entity.pdbx_description
1 polymer ?
#
loop_
_entity_poly.entity_id
_entity_poly.type
_entity_poly.pdbx_seq_one_letter_code
_entity_poly.pdbx_strand_id
1 'polypeptide(L)'
;ITIINGTADKISTNLCEELINYPFKDFYAFASNEIEEVINSKLYQLDAKQKALFAESYFYYLRQILDTQDTTGLVFSGYGESEIYPSLYSISISLGIDNRLRYYWRESAEINESGTVASVIPFAQIDVAQTIIRGINPSFYNVLATTFKDSMHGFAAQIAGLIEPINKDAANAILGLDTGKVATEFINKTSEQFRQGYTDPLLNTVVNLDKEDMSNMAESFVSLTSLVRRMSPMEETVGGPVDVVFISKGDGLIWMKRKHYFNPDLNAHFFANYYNDIEDDE
;
A
#
# COMPACT_ATOMS: atom_id res chain seq x y z
N ILE A 1 26.17 -8.18 15.65
CA ILE A 1 25.73 -9.38 16.41
C ILE A 1 24.49 -9.01 17.26
N THR A 2 24.45 -7.84 17.88
CA THR A 2 23.29 -7.41 18.74
C THR A 2 22.01 -7.17 17.93
N ILE A 3 22.11 -6.79 16.67
CA ILE A 3 20.95 -6.56 15.78
C ILE A 3 20.28 -7.89 15.40
N ILE A 4 21.04 -8.95 15.22
CA ILE A 4 20.56 -10.27 14.81
C ILE A 4 19.77 -10.95 15.93
N ASN A 5 20.20 -10.83 17.19
CA ASN A 5 19.48 -11.42 18.33
C ASN A 5 18.16 -10.69 18.68
N GLY A 6 18.05 -9.40 18.36
CA GLY A 6 16.80 -8.64 18.56
C GLY A 6 15.74 -8.86 17.48
N THR A 7 16.11 -9.43 16.33
CA THR A 7 15.20 -9.71 15.21
C THR A 7 14.52 -11.08 15.36
N ALA A 8 15.20 -12.07 15.93
CA ALA A 8 14.69 -13.44 16.04
C ALA A 8 13.34 -13.53 16.81
N ASP A 9 13.18 -12.77 17.88
CA ASP A 9 11.93 -12.78 18.68
C ASP A 9 10.76 -12.02 18.06
N LYS A 10 11.00 -11.14 17.07
CA LYS A 10 9.95 -10.39 16.33
C LYS A 10 9.53 -11.06 15.03
N ILE A 11 10.19 -12.12 14.63
CA ILE A 11 10.11 -12.75 13.29
C ILE A 11 8.85 -13.61 13.10
N SER A 12 8.08 -13.92 14.16
CA SER A 12 7.07 -15.00 14.10
C SER A 12 5.68 -14.64 13.57
N THR A 13 5.37 -13.37 13.30
CA THR A 13 3.96 -12.97 13.14
C THR A 13 3.53 -12.50 11.74
N ASN A 14 4.45 -12.23 10.81
CA ASN A 14 4.09 -11.69 9.50
C ASN A 14 4.95 -12.30 8.39
N LEU A 15 4.66 -13.53 8.03
CA LEU A 15 5.40 -14.29 7.03
C LEU A 15 4.66 -14.34 5.69
N CYS A 16 5.43 -14.31 4.60
CA CYS A 16 4.91 -14.53 3.25
C CYS A 16 4.39 -15.98 3.13
N GLU A 17 3.15 -16.16 2.68
CA GLU A 17 2.45 -17.45 2.64
C GLU A 17 3.23 -18.52 1.89
N GLU A 18 3.74 -18.23 0.71
CA GLU A 18 4.52 -19.15 -0.12
C GLU A 18 5.84 -19.61 0.52
N LEU A 19 6.36 -18.82 1.47
CA LEU A 19 7.62 -19.09 2.13
C LEU A 19 7.45 -19.66 3.55
N ILE A 20 6.22 -19.82 4.05
CA ILE A 20 5.96 -20.35 5.40
C ILE A 20 6.55 -21.76 5.55
N ASN A 21 6.30 -22.61 4.56
CA ASN A 21 6.72 -24.01 4.57
C ASN A 21 8.01 -24.26 3.76
N TYR A 22 8.72 -23.20 3.37
CA TYR A 22 9.98 -23.34 2.64
C TYR A 22 11.10 -23.68 3.61
N PRO A 23 11.77 -24.86 3.49
CA PRO A 23 12.81 -25.25 4.43
C PRO A 23 14.11 -24.48 4.20
N PHE A 24 14.80 -24.12 5.28
CA PHE A 24 16.12 -23.50 5.19
C PHE A 24 17.13 -24.31 4.38
N LYS A 25 17.08 -25.65 4.48
CA LYS A 25 17.97 -26.53 3.74
C LYS A 25 17.84 -26.35 2.22
N ASP A 26 16.61 -26.21 1.71
CA ASP A 26 16.35 -26.06 0.28
C ASP A 26 16.75 -24.66 -0.17
N PHE A 27 16.44 -23.63 0.63
CA PHE A 27 16.92 -22.27 0.40
C PHE A 27 18.45 -22.22 0.33
N TYR A 28 19.15 -22.85 1.27
CA TYR A 28 20.61 -22.82 1.29
C TYR A 28 21.21 -23.56 0.10
N ALA A 29 20.60 -24.66 -0.32
CA ALA A 29 21.02 -25.38 -1.53
C ALA A 29 20.84 -24.53 -2.80
N PHE A 30 19.79 -23.71 -2.86
CA PHE A 30 19.51 -22.80 -3.98
C PHE A 30 20.43 -21.58 -4.00
N ALA A 31 20.63 -20.93 -2.85
CA ALA A 31 21.23 -19.58 -2.76
C ALA A 31 22.67 -19.56 -2.19
N SER A 32 23.29 -20.72 -1.92
CA SER A 32 24.60 -20.79 -1.24
C SER A 32 25.71 -20.05 -1.98
N ASN A 33 25.75 -20.15 -3.31
CA ASN A 33 26.80 -19.53 -4.13
C ASN A 33 26.68 -18.01 -4.11
N GLU A 34 25.47 -17.48 -4.27
CA GLU A 34 25.18 -16.05 -4.26
C GLU A 34 25.42 -15.46 -2.86
N ILE A 35 25.08 -16.18 -1.81
CA ILE A 35 25.34 -15.78 -0.42
C ILE A 35 26.86 -15.71 -0.18
N GLU A 36 27.63 -16.71 -0.62
CA GLU A 36 29.07 -16.69 -0.49
C GLU A 36 29.72 -15.57 -1.29
N GLU A 37 29.24 -15.30 -2.50
CA GLU A 37 29.73 -14.17 -3.32
C GLU A 37 29.50 -12.83 -2.63
N VAL A 38 28.28 -12.60 -2.10
CA VAL A 38 27.95 -11.37 -1.35
C VAL A 38 28.81 -11.23 -0.10
N ILE A 39 29.00 -12.31 0.67
CA ILE A 39 29.85 -12.30 1.87
C ILE A 39 31.28 -11.95 1.50
N ASN A 40 31.84 -12.60 0.48
CA ASN A 40 33.22 -12.39 0.06
C ASN A 40 33.45 -10.99 -0.54
N SER A 41 32.44 -10.40 -1.19
CA SER A 41 32.56 -9.07 -1.82
C SER A 41 32.43 -7.91 -0.83
N LYS A 42 31.64 -8.06 0.25
CA LYS A 42 31.27 -6.94 1.13
C LYS A 42 31.63 -7.12 2.61
N LEU A 43 31.78 -8.34 3.08
CA LEU A 43 31.96 -8.67 4.49
C LEU A 43 33.21 -9.52 4.67
N TYR A 44 34.39 -8.89 4.63
CA TYR A 44 35.65 -9.57 4.78
C TYR A 44 35.77 -10.36 6.10
N GLN A 45 36.29 -11.58 6.03
CA GLN A 45 36.77 -12.38 7.16
C GLN A 45 35.69 -12.93 8.13
N LEU A 46 34.52 -13.33 7.61
CA LEU A 46 33.60 -14.13 8.43
C LEU A 46 34.11 -15.58 8.57
N ASP A 47 34.06 -16.11 9.78
CA ASP A 47 34.28 -17.53 10.01
C ASP A 47 33.06 -18.38 9.56
N ALA A 48 33.22 -19.69 9.52
CA ALA A 48 32.18 -20.61 9.03
C ALA A 48 30.86 -20.49 9.84
N LYS A 49 30.95 -20.25 11.15
CA LYS A 49 29.78 -20.07 12.02
C LYS A 49 29.04 -18.76 11.72
N GLN A 50 29.79 -17.69 11.49
CA GLN A 50 29.23 -16.38 11.15
C GLN A 50 28.58 -16.39 9.76
N LYS A 51 29.20 -17.10 8.78
CA LYS A 51 28.59 -17.29 7.45
C LYS A 51 27.27 -18.06 7.52
N ALA A 52 27.22 -19.15 8.30
CA ALA A 52 25.98 -19.90 8.52
C ALA A 52 24.89 -19.04 9.18
N LEU A 53 25.26 -18.27 10.20
CA LEU A 53 24.32 -17.37 10.89
C LEU A 53 23.81 -16.25 9.96
N PHE A 54 24.67 -15.73 9.08
CA PHE A 54 24.25 -14.76 8.08
C PHE A 54 23.23 -15.35 7.11
N ALA A 55 23.51 -16.53 6.56
CA ALA A 55 22.59 -17.23 5.64
C ALA A 55 21.24 -17.51 6.29
N GLU A 56 21.23 -17.97 7.53
CA GLU A 56 20.01 -18.22 8.30
C GLU A 56 19.24 -16.92 8.58
N SER A 57 19.93 -15.86 8.98
CA SER A 57 19.32 -14.54 9.21
C SER A 57 18.72 -13.96 7.94
N TYR A 58 19.41 -14.12 6.80
CA TYR A 58 18.92 -13.66 5.50
C TYR A 58 17.69 -14.46 5.05
N PHE A 59 17.66 -15.76 5.27
CA PHE A 59 16.49 -16.59 5.03
C PHE A 59 15.28 -16.13 5.86
N TYR A 60 15.44 -15.86 7.14
CA TYR A 60 14.37 -15.33 7.97
C TYR A 60 13.90 -13.95 7.50
N TYR A 61 14.81 -13.08 7.10
CA TYR A 61 14.48 -11.79 6.53
C TYR A 61 13.63 -11.91 5.26
N LEU A 62 14.02 -12.80 4.34
CA LEU A 62 13.29 -13.03 3.09
C LEU A 62 11.87 -13.55 3.29
N ARG A 63 11.64 -14.29 4.37
CA ARG A 63 10.30 -14.80 4.70
C ARG A 63 9.36 -13.77 5.27
N GLN A 64 9.86 -12.64 5.75
CA GLN A 64 9.02 -11.59 6.34
C GLN A 64 8.30 -10.77 5.28
N ILE A 65 7.07 -10.36 5.61
CA ILE A 65 6.37 -9.31 4.88
C ILE A 65 6.98 -7.98 5.32
N LEU A 66 7.74 -7.36 4.43
CA LEU A 66 8.34 -6.04 4.62
C LEU A 66 7.80 -5.12 3.54
N ASP A 67 7.36 -3.94 3.94
CA ASP A 67 6.99 -2.88 3.00
C ASP A 67 8.26 -2.28 2.41
N THR A 68 8.80 -2.95 1.39
CA THR A 68 9.98 -2.52 0.66
C THR A 68 9.57 -1.70 -0.54
N GLN A 69 10.43 -0.77 -0.98
CA GLN A 69 10.14 0.09 -2.13
C GLN A 69 10.16 -0.68 -3.47
N ASP A 70 10.86 -1.82 -3.51
CA ASP A 70 11.05 -2.61 -4.73
C ASP A 70 9.99 -3.72 -4.83
N THR A 71 8.76 -3.32 -5.11
CA THR A 71 7.64 -4.26 -5.32
C THR A 71 6.87 -3.93 -6.58
N THR A 72 6.38 -4.98 -7.25
CA THR A 72 5.39 -4.86 -8.32
C THR A 72 4.00 -5.13 -7.76
N GLY A 73 3.09 -4.17 -7.90
CA GLY A 73 1.69 -4.35 -7.54
C GLY A 73 0.90 -4.98 -8.67
N LEU A 74 0.10 -6.00 -8.34
CA LEU A 74 -0.94 -6.52 -9.23
C LEU A 74 -2.30 -6.29 -8.60
N VAL A 75 -3.27 -5.88 -9.43
CA VAL A 75 -4.63 -5.62 -9.02
C VAL A 75 -5.57 -6.46 -9.90
N PHE A 76 -6.44 -7.21 -9.25
CA PHE A 76 -7.49 -8.00 -9.87
C PHE A 76 -8.83 -7.39 -9.45
N SER A 77 -9.66 -7.02 -10.41
CA SER A 77 -10.97 -6.46 -10.13
C SER A 77 -12.00 -6.98 -11.12
N GLY A 78 -13.19 -7.27 -10.63
CA GLY A 78 -14.27 -7.78 -11.47
C GLY A 78 -15.40 -8.43 -10.68
N TYR A 79 -16.12 -9.30 -11.39
CA TYR A 79 -17.23 -10.06 -10.84
C TYR A 79 -16.93 -11.54 -10.95
N GLY A 80 -17.12 -12.29 -9.89
CA GLY A 80 -17.19 -13.74 -9.95
C GLY A 80 -18.43 -14.21 -10.73
N GLU A 81 -18.42 -15.43 -11.24
CA GLU A 81 -19.51 -15.96 -12.06
C GLU A 81 -20.87 -15.92 -11.35
N SER A 82 -20.90 -16.25 -10.05
CA SER A 82 -22.08 -16.22 -9.19
C SER A 82 -22.24 -14.95 -8.35
N GLU A 83 -21.29 -14.02 -8.41
CA GLU A 83 -21.32 -12.79 -7.60
C GLU A 83 -22.19 -11.72 -8.24
N ILE A 84 -22.93 -10.99 -7.41
CA ILE A 84 -23.77 -9.86 -7.83
C ILE A 84 -22.96 -8.56 -7.80
N TYR A 85 -22.09 -8.42 -6.82
CA TYR A 85 -21.25 -7.25 -6.58
C TYR A 85 -19.81 -7.48 -7.00
N PRO A 86 -19.10 -6.42 -7.38
CA PRO A 86 -17.69 -6.54 -7.75
C PRO A 86 -16.80 -6.72 -6.51
N SER A 87 -15.69 -7.40 -6.74
CA SER A 87 -14.59 -7.48 -5.79
C SER A 87 -13.27 -7.00 -6.40
N LEU A 88 -12.37 -6.58 -5.51
CA LEU A 88 -11.02 -6.16 -5.86
C LEU A 88 -10.03 -6.78 -4.89
N TYR A 89 -8.96 -7.34 -5.44
CA TYR A 89 -7.84 -7.88 -4.68
C TYR A 89 -6.53 -7.32 -5.22
N SER A 90 -5.65 -6.90 -4.32
CA SER A 90 -4.31 -6.45 -4.72
C SER A 90 -3.23 -7.21 -3.98
N ILE A 91 -2.17 -7.55 -4.69
CA ILE A 91 -0.98 -8.19 -4.16
C ILE A 91 0.26 -7.39 -4.51
N SER A 92 1.25 -7.43 -3.63
CA SER A 92 2.60 -6.92 -3.91
C SER A 92 3.56 -8.08 -4.02
N ILE A 93 4.31 -8.10 -5.12
CA ILE A 93 5.35 -9.10 -5.41
C ILE A 93 6.69 -8.39 -5.37
N SER A 94 7.64 -8.90 -4.59
CA SER A 94 8.97 -8.31 -4.44
C SER A 94 10.07 -9.08 -5.16
N LEU A 95 10.01 -10.41 -5.16
CA LEU A 95 11.03 -11.22 -5.82
C LEU A 95 10.56 -12.68 -6.02
N GLY A 96 11.26 -13.41 -6.88
CA GLY A 96 11.15 -14.85 -7.05
C GLY A 96 12.32 -15.57 -6.37
N ILE A 97 12.05 -16.66 -5.68
CA ILE A 97 13.05 -17.51 -5.02
C ILE A 97 12.69 -18.96 -5.29
N ASP A 98 13.56 -19.71 -5.96
CA ASP A 98 13.43 -21.17 -6.17
C ASP A 98 12.00 -21.56 -6.61
N ASN A 99 11.53 -20.97 -7.71
CA ASN A 99 10.17 -21.13 -8.27
C ASN A 99 9.01 -20.71 -7.33
N ARG A 100 9.27 -19.97 -6.28
CA ARG A 100 8.26 -19.38 -5.40
C ARG A 100 8.26 -17.87 -5.55
N LEU A 101 7.07 -17.25 -5.39
CA LEU A 101 6.93 -15.82 -5.37
C LEU A 101 6.91 -15.30 -3.93
N ARG A 102 7.73 -14.33 -3.63
CA ARG A 102 7.61 -13.57 -2.40
C ARG A 102 6.59 -12.47 -2.62
N TYR A 103 5.34 -12.72 -2.18
CA TYR A 103 4.23 -11.78 -2.29
C TYR A 103 3.48 -11.65 -0.97
N TYR A 104 2.67 -10.61 -0.88
CA TYR A 104 1.72 -10.43 0.22
C TYR A 104 0.47 -9.69 -0.28
N TRP A 105 -0.66 -10.01 0.34
CA TRP A 105 -1.91 -9.31 0.09
C TRP A 105 -1.84 -7.90 0.65
N ARG A 106 -2.29 -6.92 -0.12
CA ARG A 106 -2.34 -5.51 0.31
C ARG A 106 -3.76 -5.12 0.67
N GLU A 107 -4.56 -4.85 -0.32
CA GLU A 107 -5.91 -4.35 -0.16
C GLU A 107 -6.89 -5.29 -0.83
N SER A 108 -8.05 -5.46 -0.21
CA SER A 108 -9.21 -6.10 -0.78
C SER A 108 -10.42 -5.23 -0.53
N ALA A 109 -11.32 -5.19 -1.49
CA ALA A 109 -12.63 -4.56 -1.34
C ALA A 109 -13.69 -5.47 -1.94
N GLU A 110 -14.66 -5.81 -1.11
CA GLU A 110 -15.84 -6.56 -1.49
C GLU A 110 -17.05 -5.64 -1.28
N ILE A 111 -17.71 -5.31 -2.37
CA ILE A 111 -18.93 -4.50 -2.30
C ILE A 111 -20.10 -5.38 -1.87
N ASN A 112 -20.94 -4.89 -0.96
CA ASN A 112 -22.12 -5.61 -0.49
C ASN A 112 -23.16 -4.64 0.09
N GLU A 113 -24.41 -5.10 0.21
CA GLU A 113 -25.55 -4.26 0.66
C GLU A 113 -25.48 -3.87 2.14
N SER A 114 -24.86 -4.70 2.98
CA SER A 114 -24.89 -4.54 4.44
C SER A 114 -23.61 -3.94 5.01
N GLY A 115 -22.60 -3.70 4.18
CA GLY A 115 -21.30 -3.19 4.61
C GLY A 115 -20.77 -2.09 3.69
N THR A 116 -19.73 -2.41 2.90
CA THR A 116 -19.13 -1.46 1.97
C THR A 116 -19.96 -1.35 0.69
N VAL A 117 -20.70 -0.26 0.54
CA VAL A 117 -21.56 -0.01 -0.63
C VAL A 117 -20.83 0.59 -1.82
N ALA A 118 -19.71 1.27 -1.58
CA ALA A 118 -18.79 1.79 -2.60
C ALA A 118 -17.37 1.88 -2.05
N SER A 119 -16.39 1.87 -2.94
CA SER A 119 -14.99 2.08 -2.58
C SER A 119 -14.26 2.82 -3.70
N VAL A 120 -13.31 3.69 -3.31
CA VAL A 120 -12.36 4.35 -4.22
C VAL A 120 -10.97 4.01 -3.73
N ILE A 121 -10.24 3.21 -4.51
CA ILE A 121 -8.95 2.64 -4.11
C ILE A 121 -7.87 3.12 -5.08
N PRO A 122 -7.07 4.12 -4.68
CA PRO A 122 -5.95 4.56 -5.49
C PRO A 122 -4.77 3.61 -5.36
N PHE A 123 -4.07 3.37 -6.47
CA PHE A 123 -2.83 2.60 -6.53
C PHE A 123 -1.66 3.48 -7.01
N ALA A 124 -0.44 3.04 -6.74
CA ALA A 124 0.81 3.75 -7.02
C ALA A 124 0.94 5.07 -6.22
N GLN A 125 0.80 6.21 -6.84
CA GLN A 125 0.94 7.52 -6.18
C GLN A 125 -0.38 7.94 -5.50
N ILE A 126 -0.64 7.36 -4.35
CA ILE A 126 -1.94 7.40 -3.67
C ILE A 126 -2.21 8.68 -2.87
N ASP A 127 -1.19 9.48 -2.55
CA ASP A 127 -1.25 10.60 -1.61
C ASP A 127 -2.23 11.70 -2.05
N VAL A 128 -2.27 12.05 -3.34
CA VAL A 128 -3.18 13.07 -3.90
C VAL A 128 -4.63 12.57 -3.81
N ALA A 129 -4.89 11.38 -4.32
CA ALA A 129 -6.22 10.79 -4.27
C ALA A 129 -6.70 10.59 -2.81
N GLN A 130 -5.84 10.08 -1.93
CA GLN A 130 -6.17 9.96 -0.51
C GLN A 130 -6.43 11.30 0.17
N THR A 131 -5.74 12.37 -0.24
CA THR A 131 -6.00 13.73 0.27
C THR A 131 -7.43 14.17 -0.06
N ILE A 132 -7.89 13.89 -1.27
CA ILE A 132 -9.27 14.21 -1.68
C ILE A 132 -10.28 13.35 -0.93
N ILE A 133 -10.05 12.02 -0.89
CA ILE A 133 -10.97 11.06 -0.26
C ILE A 133 -11.10 11.31 1.24
N ARG A 134 -9.99 11.59 1.93
CA ARG A 134 -9.93 11.74 3.38
C ARG A 134 -10.06 13.19 3.86
N GLY A 135 -9.96 14.19 2.96
CA GLY A 135 -9.95 15.61 3.31
C GLY A 135 -8.66 16.08 3.98
N ILE A 136 -7.63 15.22 4.08
CA ILE A 136 -6.34 15.54 4.69
C ILE A 136 -5.23 14.74 4.03
N ASN A 137 -4.07 15.38 3.81
CA ASN A 137 -2.90 14.69 3.30
C ASN A 137 -2.37 13.66 4.32
N PRO A 138 -2.12 12.40 3.92
CA PRO A 138 -1.67 11.34 4.84
C PRO A 138 -0.38 11.68 5.57
N SER A 139 0.59 12.31 4.90
CA SER A 139 1.86 12.70 5.53
C SER A 139 1.64 13.79 6.58
N PHE A 140 0.79 14.78 6.29
CA PHE A 140 0.43 15.83 7.25
C PHE A 140 -0.31 15.25 8.45
N TYR A 141 -1.23 14.31 8.23
CA TYR A 141 -1.92 13.62 9.30
C TYR A 141 -0.95 12.88 10.24
N ASN A 142 0.05 12.19 9.69
CA ASN A 142 1.06 11.50 10.49
C ASN A 142 1.92 12.48 11.32
N VAL A 143 2.31 13.62 10.72
CA VAL A 143 3.02 14.69 11.44
C VAL A 143 2.17 15.22 12.59
N LEU A 144 0.88 15.51 12.34
CA LEU A 144 -0.05 15.98 13.37
C LEU A 144 -0.17 14.97 14.51
N ALA A 145 -0.32 13.67 14.21
CA ALA A 145 -0.43 12.60 15.19
C ALA A 145 0.82 12.51 16.07
N THR A 146 2.00 12.53 15.43
CA THR A 146 3.28 12.46 16.16
C THR A 146 3.50 13.70 17.01
N THR A 147 3.30 14.90 16.45
CA THR A 147 3.47 16.16 17.18
C THR A 147 2.53 16.26 18.36
N PHE A 148 1.28 15.82 18.21
CA PHE A 148 0.32 15.81 19.32
C PHE A 148 0.78 14.87 20.45
N LYS A 149 1.23 13.64 20.10
CA LYS A 149 1.77 12.68 21.06
C LYS A 149 2.96 13.26 21.84
N ASP A 150 3.92 13.88 21.14
CA ASP A 150 5.11 14.46 21.74
C ASP A 150 4.74 15.67 22.62
N SER A 151 3.79 16.51 22.18
CA SER A 151 3.29 17.65 22.94
C SER A 151 2.61 17.20 24.25
N MET A 152 1.81 16.14 24.22
CA MET A 152 1.17 15.60 25.42
C MET A 152 2.20 15.04 26.40
N HIS A 153 3.22 14.37 25.91
CA HIS A 153 4.31 13.88 26.76
C HIS A 153 5.11 15.05 27.38
N GLY A 154 5.46 16.05 26.58
CA GLY A 154 6.13 17.27 27.05
C GLY A 154 5.32 18.05 28.07
N PHE A 155 4.01 18.16 27.89
CA PHE A 155 3.10 18.80 28.82
C PHE A 155 3.04 18.07 30.18
N ALA A 156 2.95 16.74 30.15
CA ALA A 156 3.01 15.94 31.39
C ALA A 156 4.34 16.15 32.14
N ALA A 157 5.46 16.17 31.42
CA ALA A 157 6.78 16.42 32.00
C ALA A 157 6.92 17.82 32.60
N GLN A 158 6.37 18.86 31.96
CA GLN A 158 6.36 20.23 32.52
C GLN A 158 5.54 20.32 33.81
N ILE A 159 4.36 19.72 33.85
CA ILE A 159 3.53 19.69 35.07
C ILE A 159 4.26 18.94 36.20
N ALA A 160 4.85 17.78 35.88
CA ALA A 160 5.61 17.00 36.86
C ALA A 160 6.77 17.82 37.47
N GLY A 161 7.53 18.55 36.60
CA GLY A 161 8.61 19.43 37.03
C GLY A 161 8.17 20.58 37.98
N LEU A 162 6.97 21.12 37.77
CA LEU A 162 6.40 22.15 38.63
C LEU A 162 5.96 21.58 40.02
N ILE A 163 5.53 20.33 40.05
CA ILE A 163 5.00 19.67 41.23
C ILE A 163 6.10 18.97 42.05
N GLU A 164 7.18 18.52 41.43
CA GLU A 164 8.27 17.77 42.06
C GLU A 164 8.82 18.43 43.36
N PRO A 165 9.06 19.77 43.39
CA PRO A 165 9.54 20.44 44.60
C PRO A 165 8.55 20.41 45.78
N ILE A 166 7.26 20.18 45.46
CA ILE A 166 6.16 20.22 46.45
C ILE A 166 5.80 18.77 46.88
N ASN A 167 5.69 17.87 45.90
CA ASN A 167 5.28 16.48 46.08
C ASN A 167 5.87 15.57 45.00
N LYS A 168 6.94 14.87 45.37
CA LYS A 168 7.66 13.98 44.42
C LYS A 168 6.84 12.78 43.98
N ASP A 169 5.99 12.24 44.86
CA ASP A 169 5.16 11.08 44.49
C ASP A 169 4.07 11.47 43.49
N ALA A 170 3.48 12.65 43.62
CA ALA A 170 2.55 13.20 42.65
C ALA A 170 3.23 13.49 41.34
N ALA A 171 4.45 14.02 41.31
CA ALA A 171 5.21 14.23 40.08
C ALA A 171 5.50 12.91 39.36
N ASN A 172 5.91 11.88 40.09
CA ASN A 172 6.14 10.55 39.53
C ASN A 172 4.84 9.92 38.97
N ALA A 173 3.71 10.12 39.64
CA ALA A 173 2.41 9.66 39.17
C ALA A 173 2.02 10.32 37.81
N ILE A 174 2.32 11.63 37.64
CA ILE A 174 2.08 12.38 36.44
C ILE A 174 2.99 11.86 35.28
N LEU A 175 4.26 11.61 35.55
CA LEU A 175 5.19 11.01 34.58
C LEU A 175 4.79 9.58 34.17
N GLY A 176 4.10 8.86 35.07
CA GLY A 176 3.56 7.53 34.80
C GLY A 176 2.23 7.52 34.03
N LEU A 177 1.65 8.69 33.71
CA LEU A 177 0.43 8.75 32.90
C LEU A 177 0.67 8.23 31.49
N ASP A 178 -0.24 7.40 31.00
CA ASP A 178 -0.22 6.91 29.63
C ASP A 178 -0.70 8.00 28.65
N THR A 179 0.20 8.95 28.37
CA THR A 179 -0.05 10.01 27.39
C THR A 179 -0.24 9.45 25.98
N GLY A 180 0.29 8.25 25.70
CA GLY A 180 0.09 7.54 24.43
C GLY A 180 -1.37 7.15 24.23
N LYS A 181 -2.06 6.74 25.30
CA LYS A 181 -3.50 6.43 25.23
C LYS A 181 -4.33 7.67 24.90
N VAL A 182 -4.05 8.79 25.53
CA VAL A 182 -4.74 10.07 25.24
C VAL A 182 -4.51 10.50 23.80
N ALA A 183 -3.27 10.37 23.29
CA ALA A 183 -2.96 10.68 21.91
C ALA A 183 -3.71 9.74 20.94
N THR A 184 -3.78 8.46 21.25
CA THR A 184 -4.52 7.48 20.41
C THR A 184 -6.01 7.80 20.38
N GLU A 185 -6.62 8.14 21.50
CA GLU A 185 -8.03 8.52 21.55
C GLU A 185 -8.32 9.80 20.74
N PHE A 186 -7.44 10.80 20.82
CA PHE A 186 -7.53 12.00 20.00
C PHE A 186 -7.47 11.68 18.51
N ILE A 187 -6.50 10.88 18.10
CA ILE A 187 -6.30 10.48 16.72
C ILE A 187 -7.52 9.70 16.19
N ASN A 188 -8.06 8.77 16.98
CA ASN A 188 -9.23 7.98 16.59
C ASN A 188 -10.47 8.88 16.40
N LYS A 189 -10.71 9.80 17.32
CA LYS A 189 -11.83 10.78 17.24
C LYS A 189 -11.68 11.68 16.02
N THR A 190 -10.46 12.16 15.75
CA THR A 190 -10.15 13.01 14.60
C THR A 190 -10.35 12.25 13.30
N SER A 191 -9.87 11.00 13.21
CA SER A 191 -10.08 10.12 12.04
C SER A 191 -11.56 9.91 11.76
N GLU A 192 -12.36 9.67 12.80
CA GLU A 192 -13.80 9.47 12.67
C GLU A 192 -14.50 10.75 12.16
N GLN A 193 -14.10 11.92 12.63
CA GLN A 193 -14.65 13.20 12.15
C GLN A 193 -14.29 13.45 10.67
N PHE A 194 -13.05 13.15 10.25
CA PHE A 194 -12.67 13.24 8.84
C PHE A 194 -13.43 12.24 7.98
N ARG A 195 -13.61 11.01 8.47
CA ARG A 195 -14.42 10.01 7.76
C ARG A 195 -15.84 10.49 7.53
N GLN A 196 -16.51 10.98 8.58
CA GLN A 196 -17.88 11.48 8.52
C GLN A 196 -18.02 12.76 7.67
N GLY A 197 -17.02 13.64 7.71
CA GLY A 197 -17.05 14.92 7.01
C GLY A 197 -16.65 14.86 5.55
N TYR A 198 -15.82 13.88 5.15
CA TYR A 198 -15.26 13.82 3.79
C TYR A 198 -15.46 12.47 3.13
N THR A 199 -15.02 11.38 3.76
CA THR A 199 -15.05 10.05 3.13
C THR A 199 -16.47 9.54 2.90
N ASP A 200 -17.30 9.54 3.93
CA ASP A 200 -18.67 9.02 3.84
C ASP A 200 -19.54 9.80 2.84
N PRO A 201 -19.54 11.15 2.82
CA PRO A 201 -20.26 11.92 1.80
C PRO A 201 -19.79 11.62 0.37
N LEU A 202 -18.47 11.45 0.17
CA LEU A 202 -17.93 11.10 -1.14
C LEU A 202 -18.40 9.73 -1.58
N LEU A 203 -18.27 8.71 -0.74
CA LEU A 203 -18.70 7.34 -1.05
C LEU A 203 -20.22 7.26 -1.29
N ASN A 204 -21.03 7.99 -0.53
CA ASN A 204 -22.47 8.09 -0.75
C ASN A 204 -22.81 8.73 -2.11
N THR A 205 -21.97 9.63 -2.60
CA THR A 205 -22.12 10.18 -3.95
C THR A 205 -21.77 9.13 -5.00
N VAL A 206 -20.64 8.42 -4.81
CA VAL A 206 -20.14 7.38 -5.74
C VAL A 206 -21.19 6.29 -5.99
N VAL A 207 -21.93 5.87 -4.98
CA VAL A 207 -23.01 4.86 -5.09
C VAL A 207 -24.06 5.26 -6.14
N ASN A 208 -24.30 6.55 -6.32
CA ASN A 208 -25.35 7.08 -7.18
C ASN A 208 -24.85 7.57 -8.54
N LEU A 209 -23.55 7.47 -8.83
CA LEU A 209 -23.00 7.86 -10.12
C LEU A 209 -23.40 6.86 -11.21
N ASP A 210 -23.67 7.36 -12.39
CA ASP A 210 -23.78 6.52 -13.58
C ASP A 210 -22.40 6.09 -14.12
N LYS A 211 -22.38 5.28 -15.18
CA LYS A 211 -21.14 4.73 -15.76
C LYS A 211 -20.22 5.83 -16.28
N GLU A 212 -20.78 6.86 -16.89
CA GLU A 212 -20.01 7.98 -17.46
C GLU A 212 -19.39 8.83 -16.35
N ASP A 213 -20.17 9.18 -15.33
CA ASP A 213 -19.70 9.99 -14.21
C ASP A 213 -18.66 9.25 -13.37
N MET A 214 -18.81 7.93 -13.13
CA MET A 214 -17.79 7.11 -12.48
C MET A 214 -16.48 7.11 -13.27
N SER A 215 -16.56 7.00 -14.60
CA SER A 215 -15.41 7.02 -15.49
C SER A 215 -14.71 8.37 -15.48
N ASN A 216 -15.46 9.46 -15.53
CA ASN A 216 -14.96 10.83 -15.45
C ASN A 216 -14.32 11.12 -14.08
N MET A 217 -14.89 10.61 -13.00
CA MET A 217 -14.32 10.72 -11.66
C MET A 217 -12.96 9.99 -11.57
N ALA A 218 -12.87 8.74 -12.04
CA ALA A 218 -11.64 7.97 -12.03
C ALA A 218 -10.52 8.67 -12.83
N GLU A 219 -10.84 9.18 -14.04
CA GLU A 219 -9.90 9.97 -14.84
C GLU A 219 -9.45 11.23 -14.12
N SER A 220 -10.38 11.91 -13.44
CA SER A 220 -10.08 13.14 -12.70
C SER A 220 -9.09 12.92 -11.58
N PHE A 221 -9.17 11.82 -10.84
CA PHE A 221 -8.19 11.46 -9.81
C PHE A 221 -6.78 11.28 -10.39
N VAL A 222 -6.67 10.59 -11.52
CA VAL A 222 -5.36 10.39 -12.19
C VAL A 222 -4.83 11.71 -12.74
N SER A 223 -5.69 12.52 -13.37
CA SER A 223 -5.33 13.82 -13.94
C SER A 223 -4.88 14.82 -12.88
N LEU A 224 -5.56 14.86 -11.73
CA LEU A 224 -5.16 15.70 -10.60
C LEU A 224 -3.83 15.24 -10.01
N THR A 225 -3.61 13.93 -9.90
CA THR A 225 -2.32 13.38 -9.45
C THR A 225 -1.19 13.81 -10.40
N SER A 226 -1.38 13.69 -11.71
CA SER A 226 -0.43 14.16 -12.72
C SER A 226 -0.16 15.67 -12.58
N LEU A 227 -1.19 16.50 -12.43
CA LEU A 227 -1.05 17.93 -12.27
C LEU A 227 -0.23 18.30 -11.02
N VAL A 228 -0.54 17.69 -9.88
CA VAL A 228 0.19 17.93 -8.62
C VAL A 228 1.65 17.50 -8.75
N ARG A 229 1.95 16.40 -9.42
CA ARG A 229 3.34 15.95 -9.64
C ARG A 229 4.13 16.92 -10.52
N ARG A 230 3.54 17.45 -11.58
CA ARG A 230 4.18 18.49 -12.43
C ARG A 230 4.50 19.78 -11.66
N MET A 231 3.71 20.11 -10.64
CA MET A 231 3.93 21.30 -9.80
C MET A 231 4.86 21.01 -8.61
N SER A 232 5.28 19.77 -8.40
CA SER A 232 6.12 19.31 -7.32
C SER A 232 7.58 19.19 -7.80
N PRO A 233 8.59 19.39 -6.95
CA PRO A 233 9.99 19.15 -7.30
C PRO A 233 10.36 17.67 -7.46
N MET A 234 9.40 16.77 -7.28
CA MET A 234 9.58 15.33 -7.48
C MET A 234 9.53 14.98 -8.97
N GLU A 235 10.17 13.85 -9.35
CA GLU A 235 10.10 13.35 -10.72
C GLU A 235 8.65 13.07 -11.16
N GLU A 236 8.33 13.45 -12.40
CA GLU A 236 7.02 13.18 -12.99
C GLU A 236 6.94 11.70 -13.39
N THR A 237 6.33 10.89 -12.53
CA THR A 237 6.14 9.45 -12.75
C THR A 237 4.71 9.11 -13.20
N VAL A 238 3.80 10.09 -13.21
CA VAL A 238 2.41 9.95 -13.66
C VAL A 238 2.11 11.08 -14.63
N GLY A 239 1.77 10.74 -15.87
CA GLY A 239 1.46 11.74 -16.89
C GLY A 239 0.93 11.12 -18.18
N GLY A 240 0.52 11.99 -19.11
CA GLY A 240 -0.02 11.60 -20.41
C GLY A 240 -1.52 11.26 -20.38
N PRO A 241 -2.06 10.80 -21.52
CA PRO A 241 -3.46 10.41 -21.62
C PRO A 241 -3.80 9.25 -20.71
N VAL A 242 -5.00 9.29 -20.12
CA VAL A 242 -5.52 8.27 -19.19
C VAL A 242 -6.39 7.28 -19.97
N ASP A 243 -6.13 6.00 -19.77
CA ASP A 243 -7.03 4.92 -20.20
C ASP A 243 -8.07 4.70 -19.11
N VAL A 244 -9.34 4.54 -19.51
CA VAL A 244 -10.44 4.30 -18.57
C VAL A 244 -11.24 3.09 -19.05
N VAL A 245 -11.37 2.12 -18.17
CA VAL A 245 -12.16 0.90 -18.38
C VAL A 245 -13.31 0.86 -17.39
N PHE A 246 -14.46 0.47 -17.87
CA PHE A 246 -15.62 0.14 -17.05
C PHE A 246 -15.91 -1.36 -17.11
N ILE A 247 -16.17 -1.98 -15.98
CA ILE A 247 -16.53 -3.40 -15.91
C ILE A 247 -17.88 -3.50 -15.24
N SER A 248 -18.85 -4.10 -15.92
CA SER A 248 -20.17 -4.38 -15.36
C SER A 248 -20.57 -5.85 -15.56
N LYS A 249 -21.50 -6.31 -14.74
CA LYS A 249 -21.98 -7.70 -14.83
C LYS A 249 -22.70 -7.97 -16.16
N GLY A 250 -23.38 -6.95 -16.73
CA GLY A 250 -24.17 -7.09 -17.94
C GLY A 250 -23.35 -6.90 -19.23
N ASP A 251 -22.49 -5.85 -19.25
CA ASP A 251 -21.76 -5.47 -20.47
C ASP A 251 -20.35 -6.07 -20.52
N GLY A 252 -19.85 -6.65 -19.41
CA GLY A 252 -18.46 -7.05 -19.30
C GLY A 252 -17.51 -5.86 -19.21
N LEU A 253 -16.34 -5.97 -19.86
CA LEU A 253 -15.30 -4.94 -19.91
C LEU A 253 -15.51 -4.02 -21.11
N ILE A 254 -15.66 -2.72 -20.84
CA ILE A 254 -15.85 -1.67 -21.87
C ILE A 254 -14.78 -0.60 -21.70
N TRP A 255 -14.10 -0.25 -22.79
CA TRP A 255 -13.22 0.91 -22.84
C TRP A 255 -14.04 2.19 -22.93
N MET A 256 -14.03 2.99 -21.86
CA MET A 256 -14.62 4.34 -21.86
C MET A 256 -13.71 5.35 -22.54
N LYS A 257 -12.40 5.21 -22.31
CA LYS A 257 -11.34 5.98 -22.97
C LYS A 257 -10.14 5.08 -23.23
N ARG A 258 -9.57 5.17 -24.44
CA ARG A 258 -8.37 4.44 -24.81
C ARG A 258 -7.42 5.35 -25.56
N LYS A 259 -6.19 5.46 -25.06
CA LYS A 259 -5.13 6.21 -25.74
C LYS A 259 -4.60 5.43 -26.94
N HIS A 260 -4.33 6.16 -28.00
CA HIS A 260 -3.60 5.65 -29.15
C HIS A 260 -2.30 6.46 -29.29
N TYR A 261 -1.23 5.83 -29.83
CA TYR A 261 0.01 6.53 -30.16
C TYR A 261 -0.11 7.34 -31.46
N PHE A 262 -1.24 7.25 -32.15
CA PHE A 262 -1.60 7.99 -33.35
C PHE A 262 -3.02 8.55 -33.23
N ASN A 263 -3.38 9.49 -34.11
CA ASN A 263 -4.75 10.00 -34.18
C ASN A 263 -5.66 8.94 -34.87
N PRO A 264 -6.66 8.36 -34.19
CA PRO A 264 -7.57 7.36 -34.73
C PRO A 264 -8.34 7.84 -35.97
N ASP A 265 -8.80 9.09 -35.97
CA ASP A 265 -9.63 9.66 -37.04
C ASP A 265 -8.88 9.75 -38.37
N LEU A 266 -7.55 9.88 -38.34
CA LEU A 266 -6.69 9.90 -39.52
C LEU A 266 -6.28 8.49 -39.99
N ASN A 267 -6.60 7.45 -39.20
CA ASN A 267 -6.09 6.09 -39.41
C ASN A 267 -7.20 5.04 -39.43
N ALA A 268 -8.34 5.37 -40.00
CA ALA A 268 -9.49 4.45 -40.10
C ALA A 268 -9.14 3.09 -40.75
N HIS A 269 -8.20 3.07 -41.69
CA HIS A 269 -7.70 1.85 -42.36
C HIS A 269 -7.03 0.87 -41.37
N PHE A 270 -6.39 1.37 -40.29
CA PHE A 270 -5.77 0.51 -39.27
C PHE A 270 -6.83 -0.34 -38.56
N PHE A 271 -7.94 0.27 -38.17
CA PHE A 271 -9.02 -0.42 -37.50
C PHE A 271 -9.76 -1.37 -38.41
N ALA A 272 -9.99 -0.99 -39.69
CA ALA A 272 -10.63 -1.85 -40.65
C ALA A 272 -9.82 -3.13 -40.90
N ASN A 273 -8.50 -3.03 -41.05
CA ASN A 273 -7.64 -4.20 -41.20
C ASN A 273 -7.62 -5.08 -39.94
N TYR A 274 -7.57 -4.48 -38.76
CA TYR A 274 -7.57 -5.21 -37.48
C TYR A 274 -8.85 -6.03 -37.26
N TYR A 275 -10.01 -5.51 -37.66
CA TYR A 275 -11.28 -6.23 -37.56
C TYR A 275 -11.46 -7.29 -38.61
N ASN A 276 -10.94 -7.11 -39.84
CA ASN A 276 -11.00 -8.11 -40.87
C ASN A 276 -10.17 -9.35 -40.53
N ASP A 277 -9.00 -9.19 -39.90
CA ASP A 277 -8.15 -10.32 -39.44
C ASP A 277 -8.82 -11.17 -38.35
N ILE A 278 -9.81 -10.64 -37.60
CA ILE A 278 -10.55 -11.38 -36.56
C ILE A 278 -11.68 -12.23 -37.20
N GLU A 279 -12.29 -11.79 -38.29
CA GLU A 279 -13.37 -12.53 -38.97
C GLU A 279 -12.84 -13.74 -39.77
N ASP A 280 -11.55 -13.76 -40.12
CA ASP A 280 -10.93 -14.87 -40.87
C ASP A 280 -10.45 -16.03 -39.95
N ASP A 281 -10.48 -15.87 -38.64
CA ASP A 281 -10.06 -16.87 -37.62
C ASP A 281 -11.24 -17.60 -36.94
N GLU A 282 -12.51 -17.35 -37.29
CA GLU A 282 -13.71 -18.08 -36.86
C GLU A 282 -14.19 -19.05 -37.95
#